data_a84ed82d20f7d989438516c8e6340bf8
#
_entry.id   a84ed82d20f7d989438516c8e6340bf8
#
_cell.length_a   1.000
_cell.length_b   1.000
_cell.length_c   1.000
_cell.angle_alpha   90.00
_cell.angle_beta   90.00
_cell.angle_gamma   90.00
#
_symmetry.space_group_name_H-M   'P 1'
#
loop_
_entity.id
_entity.type
_entity.pdbx_description
1 polymer ?
#
loop_
_entity_poly.entity_id
_entity_poly.type
_entity_poly.pdbx_seq_one_letter_code
_entity_poly.pdbx_strand_id
1 'polypeptide(L)' 'MRRILKLFVIPAGKSAGAPPEPGPDVELEAASDDALLAAAHEAIARRGLRARAVSFSPTGLVAYAEAAR' A
#
# COMPACT_ATOMS: atom_id res chain seq x y z
N MET A 1 -1.11 16.06 -8.29
CA MET A 1 -1.94 15.01 -8.88
C MET A 1 -2.51 14.12 -7.78
N ARG A 2 -3.69 13.57 -8.02
CA ARG A 2 -4.40 12.77 -7.03
C ARG A 2 -4.54 11.35 -7.56
N ARG A 3 -4.22 10.36 -6.72
CA ARG A 3 -4.30 8.96 -7.11
C ARG A 3 -4.86 8.15 -5.97
N ILE A 4 -5.45 7.00 -6.29
CA ILE A 4 -5.97 6.08 -5.29
C ILE A 4 -4.96 4.96 -5.10
N LEU A 5 -4.61 4.71 -3.85
CA LEU A 5 -3.76 3.58 -3.48
C LEU A 5 -4.66 2.43 -3.07
N LYS A 6 -4.57 1.33 -3.81
CA LYS A 6 -5.26 0.10 -3.45
C LYS A 6 -4.32 -0.72 -2.58
N LEU A 7 -4.73 -0.94 -1.35
CA LEU A 7 -3.90 -1.58 -0.35
C LEU A 7 -4.37 -3.02 -0.14
N PHE A 8 -3.42 -3.96 -0.21
CA PHE A 8 -3.68 -5.37 0.11
C PHE A 8 -2.81 -5.74 1.29
N VAL A 9 -3.40 -6.40 2.27
CA VAL A 9 -2.71 -6.75 3.52
C VAL A 9 -2.41 -8.24 3.51
N ILE A 10 -1.15 -8.59 3.73
CA ILE A 10 -0.72 -9.98 3.82
C ILE A 10 -0.95 -10.44 5.25
N PRO A 11 -1.77 -11.47 5.47
CA PRO A 11 -2.05 -11.92 6.84
C PRO A 11 -0.78 -12.37 7.54
N ALA A 12 -0.58 -11.90 8.76
CA ALA A 12 0.57 -12.27 9.57
C ALA A 12 0.29 -13.57 10.31
N GLY A 13 1.34 -14.38 10.45
CA GLY A 13 1.25 -15.58 11.26
C GLY A 13 0.38 -16.68 10.68
N LYS A 14 -0.05 -16.56 9.45
CA LYS A 14 -0.85 -17.57 8.77
C LYS A 14 0.05 -18.43 7.91
N SER A 15 -0.52 -19.51 7.38
CA SER A 15 0.22 -20.40 6.50
C SER A 15 0.74 -19.64 5.29
N ALA A 16 1.92 -20.01 4.84
CA ALA A 16 2.47 -19.45 3.62
C ALA A 16 1.50 -19.76 2.48
N GLY A 17 1.23 -18.79 1.65
CA GLY A 17 0.29 -18.97 0.56
C GLY A 17 -1.10 -18.44 0.81
N ALA A 18 -1.38 -17.93 2.01
CA ALA A 18 -2.65 -17.26 2.24
C ALA A 18 -2.70 -16.02 1.33
N PRO A 19 -3.83 -15.80 0.62
CA PRO A 19 -3.92 -14.66 -0.28
C PRO A 19 -3.96 -13.34 0.50
N PRO A 20 -3.42 -12.26 -0.06
CA PRO A 20 -3.56 -10.94 0.54
C PRO A 20 -5.03 -10.54 0.64
N GLU A 21 -5.37 -9.86 1.71
CA GLU A 21 -6.73 -9.39 1.93
C GLU A 21 -6.85 -7.95 1.46
N PRO A 22 -7.94 -7.60 0.77
CA PRO A 22 -8.13 -6.21 0.37
C PRO A 22 -8.31 -5.31 1.59
N GLY A 23 -7.55 -4.22 1.61
CA GLY A 23 -7.68 -3.22 2.64
C GLY A 23 -8.42 -2.01 2.10
N PRO A 24 -8.42 -0.91 2.85
CA PRO A 24 -9.10 0.30 2.41
C PRO A 24 -8.36 0.96 1.25
N ASP A 25 -9.10 1.61 0.37
CA ASP A 25 -8.50 2.49 -0.61
C ASP A 25 -8.06 3.76 0.08
N VAL A 26 -6.89 4.27 -0.29
CA VAL A 26 -6.33 5.46 0.32
C VAL A 26 -6.12 6.50 -0.78
N GLU A 27 -6.69 7.68 -0.60
CA GLU A 27 -6.49 8.75 -1.55
C GLU A 27 -5.17 9.46 -1.24
N LEU A 28 -4.34 9.61 -2.26
CA LEU A 28 -3.05 10.27 -2.14
C LEU A 28 -3.02 11.49 -3.05
N GLU A 29 -2.32 12.52 -2.61
CA GLU A 29 -2.12 13.71 -3.42
C GLU A 29 -0.67 14.14 -3.30
N ALA A 30 -0.03 14.36 -4.43
CA ALA A 30 1.38 14.76 -4.47
C ALA A 30 1.68 15.41 -5.83
N ALA A 31 2.81 16.08 -5.89
CA ALA A 31 3.17 16.84 -7.10
C ALA A 31 3.88 16.00 -8.15
N SER A 32 4.38 14.82 -7.80
CA SER A 32 5.14 13.99 -8.73
C SER A 32 4.96 12.52 -8.40
N ASP A 33 5.39 11.65 -9.31
CA ASP A 33 5.34 10.21 -9.06
C ASP A 33 6.20 9.81 -7.87
N ASP A 34 7.40 10.42 -7.75
CA ASP A 34 8.25 10.11 -6.61
C ASP A 34 7.59 10.53 -5.30
N ALA A 35 6.93 11.67 -5.28
CA ALA A 35 6.23 12.14 -4.09
C ALA A 35 5.01 11.26 -3.79
N LEU A 36 4.33 10.76 -4.83
CA LEU A 36 3.24 9.82 -4.62
C LEU A 36 3.72 8.54 -3.98
N LEU A 37 4.86 8.03 -4.43
CA LEU A 37 5.43 6.82 -3.86
C LEU A 37 5.77 7.02 -2.39
N ALA A 38 6.39 8.16 -2.06
CA ALA A 38 6.71 8.48 -0.67
C ALA A 38 5.44 8.60 0.17
N ALA A 39 4.40 9.22 -0.37
CA ALA A 39 3.13 9.35 0.33
C ALA A 39 2.48 8.00 0.58
N ALA A 40 2.61 7.07 -0.37
CA ALA A 40 2.09 5.73 -0.21
C ALA A 40 2.79 5.00 0.93
N HIS A 41 4.12 5.07 0.98
CA HIS A 41 4.88 4.45 2.06
C HIS A 41 4.49 5.03 3.42
N GLU A 42 4.33 6.35 3.49
CA GLU A 42 3.94 6.99 4.73
C GLU A 42 2.54 6.57 5.16
N ALA A 43 1.60 6.50 4.23
CA ALA A 43 0.24 6.10 4.54
C ALA A 43 0.19 4.67 5.08
N ILE A 44 1.01 3.78 4.51
CA ILE A 44 1.10 2.40 4.97
C ILE A 44 1.68 2.36 6.38
N ALA A 45 2.75 3.13 6.64
CA ALA A 45 3.39 3.15 7.95
C ALA A 45 2.43 3.67 9.03
N ARG A 46 1.61 4.64 8.70
CA ARG A 46 0.65 5.20 9.66
C ARG A 46 -0.39 4.18 10.12
N ARG A 47 -0.57 3.12 9.35
CA ARG A 47 -1.51 2.06 9.71
C ARG A 47 -0.84 0.92 10.47
N GLY A 48 0.42 1.10 10.90
CA GLY A 48 1.15 0.05 11.59
C GLY A 48 1.57 -1.07 10.67
N LEU A 49 1.67 -0.80 9.38
CA LEU A 49 2.03 -1.80 8.38
C LEU A 49 3.38 -1.46 7.77
N ARG A 50 3.95 -2.44 7.10
CA ARG A 50 5.20 -2.30 6.36
C ARG A 50 4.96 -2.69 4.91
N ALA A 51 5.37 -1.84 3.99
CA ALA A 51 5.19 -2.11 2.58
C ALA A 51 6.12 -3.24 2.13
N ARG A 52 5.56 -4.24 1.47
CA ARG A 52 6.33 -5.30 0.82
C ARG A 52 6.59 -4.96 -0.62
N ALA A 53 5.63 -4.35 -1.28
CA ALA A 53 5.75 -3.95 -2.67
C ALA A 53 4.78 -2.81 -2.93
N VAL A 54 5.24 -1.83 -3.68
CA VAL A 54 4.38 -0.73 -4.13
C VAL A 54 4.67 -0.53 -5.60
N SER A 55 3.63 -0.48 -6.41
CA SER A 55 3.79 -0.28 -7.84
C SER A 55 2.71 0.64 -8.38
N PHE A 56 3.02 1.28 -9.49
CA PHE A 56 2.05 2.12 -10.17
C PHE A 56 1.14 1.26 -11.02
N SER A 57 -0.12 1.66 -11.09
CA SER A 57 -1.11 1.03 -11.95
C SER A 57 -1.68 2.09 -12.89
N PRO A 58 -2.45 1.70 -13.91
CA PRO A 58 -3.04 2.68 -14.82
C PRO A 58 -3.91 3.72 -14.15
N THR A 59 -4.51 3.39 -13.00
CA THR A 59 -5.42 4.29 -12.31
C THR A 59 -4.89 4.82 -10.98
N GLY A 60 -3.68 4.41 -10.58
CA GLY A 60 -3.14 4.87 -9.32
C GLY A 60 -1.97 4.01 -8.88
N LEU A 61 -2.02 3.52 -7.64
CA LEU A 61 -0.98 2.67 -7.08
C LEU A 61 -1.61 1.43 -6.46
N VAL A 62 -0.82 0.37 -6.42
CA VAL A 62 -1.18 -0.87 -5.74
C VAL A 62 -0.06 -1.20 -4.78
N ALA A 63 -0.41 -1.54 -3.54
CA ALA A 63 0.59 -1.88 -2.54
C ALA A 63 0.20 -3.17 -1.83
N TYR A 64 1.23 -3.96 -1.51
CA TYR A 64 1.10 -5.12 -0.66
C TYR A 64 1.86 -4.82 0.62
N ALA A 65 1.21 -4.99 1.76
CA ALA A 65 1.77 -4.63 3.05
C ALA A 65 1.53 -5.75 4.06
N GLU A 66 2.33 -5.76 5.10
CA GLU A 66 2.19 -6.72 6.19
C GLU A 66 2.33 -5.99 7.51
N ALA A 67 1.97 -6.65 8.61
CA ALA A 67 2.13 -6.07 9.93
C ALA A 67 3.60 -5.69 10.14
N ALA A 68 3.83 -4.53 10.77
CA ALA A 68 5.17 -3.98 10.90
C ALA A 68 6.03 -4.78 11.89
N ARG A 69 5.46 -5.74 12.58
CA ARG A 69 6.22 -6.57 13.51
C ARG A 69 5.69 -7.97 13.63
#